data_062097291b7849fbc93f673eaf0161c1
#
_entry.id   062097291b7849fbc93f673eaf0161c1
#
_cell.length_a   1.000
_cell.length_b   1.000
_cell.length_c   1.000
_cell.angle_alpha   90.00
_cell.angle_beta   90.00
_cell.angle_gamma   90.00
#
_symmetry.space_group_name_H-M   'P 1'
#
loop_
_entity.id
_entity.type
_entity.pdbx_description
1 polymer ?
#
loop_
_entity_poly.entity_id
_entity_poly.type
_entity_poly.pdbx_seq_one_letter_code
_entity_poly.pdbx_strand_id
1 'polypeptide(L)'
;MDKLNKREFLKVTSLFGAGAGVSGLAAAENSNQSAVPPLGDLLDVNFRSDSGRGFGSQVIHHGEQKGYQVTPISQDKAAPGYQRPSNLKNPTVAPLLQKIMEMEGSEAAVGGPCGMSIISQTYLALLKPGDRVVAHRCNYDWVMTFFRDYLPDWGVEVEFVNLCDPENLALSLKAKPAKFVHFEPYVNPTMEVLETTALIKIAKEAGTSVVVDNTWLTPYLFQPFRQGADLVIHSLTKYLGGHGNAMGGVVSGRKDLVGQIEQSQNWLGGLLRPMDAFLVTQGMKTLPLRMRQHSRSAQMVAEFLRSHSAVARVRYGGLPEWNAGAKSGALKGFGGMLGVEWKSDAVHRGLGAHVKLMINQTSLGDPVTRVLQRVEEKDRGIPARFTRISIGLEDPEDLIADFKQAIQKCQ
;
A
#
# COMPACT_ATOMS: atom_id res chain seq x y z
N MET A 1 2.42 -48.70 -16.77
CA MET A 1 1.83 -47.43 -16.18
C MET A 1 0.50 -47.23 -16.84
N ASP A 2 -0.55 -47.74 -16.16
CA ASP A 2 -1.86 -48.01 -16.72
C ASP A 2 -2.77 -46.79 -16.77
N LYS A 3 -3.54 -46.76 -17.85
CA LYS A 3 -4.57 -45.73 -18.11
C LYS A 3 -5.74 -45.87 -17.13
N LEU A 4 -5.92 -44.96 -16.24
CA LEU A 4 -7.13 -44.86 -15.43
C LEU A 4 -8.36 -44.54 -16.29
N ASN A 5 -9.39 -45.38 -16.17
CA ASN A 5 -10.57 -45.41 -16.99
C ASN A 5 -11.57 -44.35 -16.55
N LYS A 6 -12.12 -43.60 -17.49
CA LYS A 6 -13.12 -42.53 -17.34
C LYS A 6 -14.39 -42.92 -16.55
N ARG A 7 -14.62 -44.19 -16.29
CA ARG A 7 -15.79 -44.69 -15.52
C ARG A 7 -15.63 -44.63 -14.00
N GLU A 8 -14.40 -44.53 -13.48
CA GLU A 8 -14.16 -44.45 -12.05
C GLU A 8 -14.26 -43.01 -11.51
N PHE A 9 -13.97 -42.01 -12.37
CA PHE A 9 -14.08 -40.61 -12.01
C PHE A 9 -15.53 -40.15 -11.75
N LEU A 10 -16.51 -40.81 -12.35
CA LEU A 10 -17.93 -40.47 -12.18
C LEU A 10 -18.60 -41.14 -10.97
N LYS A 11 -17.94 -42.05 -10.27
CA LYS A 11 -18.48 -42.70 -9.06
C LYS A 11 -18.18 -41.95 -7.74
N VAL A 12 -17.26 -40.95 -7.77
CA VAL A 12 -16.90 -40.19 -6.57
C VAL A 12 -17.80 -38.94 -6.40
N THR A 13 -18.53 -38.53 -7.43
CA THR A 13 -19.38 -37.33 -7.40
C THR A 13 -20.83 -37.58 -6.98
N SER A 14 -21.23 -38.83 -6.64
CA SER A 14 -22.62 -39.17 -6.26
C SER A 14 -22.83 -39.43 -4.76
N LEU A 15 -21.89 -39.09 -3.88
CA LEU A 15 -21.98 -39.40 -2.44
C LEU A 15 -22.16 -38.16 -1.53
N PHE A 16 -22.53 -37.01 -2.08
CA PHE A 16 -22.93 -35.85 -1.28
C PHE A 16 -24.30 -35.32 -1.71
N GLY A 17 -25.30 -36.06 -1.27
CA GLY A 17 -26.67 -35.62 -1.39
C GLY A 17 -27.60 -36.48 -0.53
N ALA A 18 -27.85 -36.10 0.69
CA ALA A 18 -29.12 -36.23 1.38
C ALA A 18 -28.98 -35.83 2.86
N GLY A 19 -29.84 -34.95 3.29
CA GLY A 19 -29.81 -34.26 4.56
C GLY A 19 -30.17 -35.11 5.77
N ALA A 20 -29.86 -34.52 6.91
CA ALA A 20 -30.61 -34.79 8.17
C ALA A 20 -30.56 -33.50 9.00
N GLY A 21 -31.71 -32.94 9.25
CA GLY A 21 -31.88 -31.87 10.22
C GLY A 21 -31.64 -32.37 11.64
N VAL A 22 -31.06 -31.53 12.45
CA VAL A 22 -31.12 -31.64 13.91
C VAL A 22 -31.54 -30.29 14.46
N SER A 23 -32.73 -30.28 15.00
CA SER A 23 -33.32 -29.23 15.81
C SER A 23 -32.69 -29.19 17.20
N GLY A 24 -32.40 -27.96 17.65
CA GLY A 24 -32.57 -27.57 19.05
C GLY A 24 -31.39 -27.80 19.98
N LEU A 25 -30.69 -26.72 20.29
CA LEU A 25 -30.23 -26.48 21.66
C LEU A 25 -30.23 -24.96 21.90
N ALA A 26 -30.89 -24.61 22.99
CA ALA A 26 -31.24 -23.25 23.36
C ALA A 26 -30.07 -22.44 23.90
N ALA A 27 -30.26 -21.13 23.82
CA ALA A 27 -29.45 -20.01 24.21
C ALA A 27 -28.73 -20.12 25.56
N ALA A 28 -27.51 -19.63 25.59
CA ALA A 28 -26.96 -18.89 26.71
C ALA A 28 -26.40 -17.59 26.18
N GLU A 29 -27.07 -16.50 26.44
CA GLU A 29 -26.61 -15.13 26.24
C GLU A 29 -25.38 -14.88 27.10
N ASN A 30 -24.28 -14.46 26.49
CA ASN A 30 -23.26 -13.70 27.18
C ASN A 30 -22.87 -12.54 26.28
N SER A 31 -23.45 -11.41 26.62
CA SER A 31 -23.14 -10.08 26.11
C SER A 31 -21.73 -9.67 26.49
N ASN A 32 -20.83 -9.65 25.51
CA ASN A 32 -19.68 -8.75 25.29
C ASN A 32 -18.79 -9.31 24.18
N GLN A 33 -19.36 -9.44 23.00
CA GLN A 33 -18.55 -9.60 21.79
C GLN A 33 -18.44 -8.21 21.15
N SER A 34 -17.25 -7.63 21.21
CA SER A 34 -16.85 -6.57 20.28
C SER A 34 -16.99 -7.15 18.88
N ALA A 35 -18.04 -6.75 18.18
CA ALA A 35 -18.37 -7.27 16.88
C ALA A 35 -17.23 -7.00 15.91
N VAL A 36 -16.50 -8.05 15.55
CA VAL A 36 -15.80 -8.08 14.25
C VAL A 36 -16.89 -7.82 13.22
N PRO A 37 -16.77 -6.78 12.37
CA PRO A 37 -17.78 -6.55 11.35
C PRO A 37 -17.97 -7.84 10.55
N PRO A 38 -19.22 -8.26 10.29
CA PRO A 38 -19.48 -9.49 9.58
C PRO A 38 -18.72 -9.46 8.24
N LEU A 39 -18.24 -10.61 7.81
CA LEU A 39 -17.45 -10.78 6.57
C LEU A 39 -18.12 -10.11 5.36
N GLY A 40 -19.45 -9.93 5.37
CA GLY A 40 -20.24 -9.17 4.42
C GLY A 40 -19.84 -7.71 4.32
N ASP A 41 -19.61 -7.02 5.42
CA ASP A 41 -19.31 -5.59 5.42
C ASP A 41 -17.89 -5.29 4.92
N LEU A 42 -16.95 -6.21 5.11
CA LEU A 42 -15.61 -6.16 4.49
C LEU A 42 -15.63 -6.58 3.01
N LEU A 43 -16.66 -7.29 2.57
CA LEU A 43 -16.85 -7.74 1.18
C LEU A 43 -17.62 -6.72 0.34
N ASP A 44 -18.35 -5.81 0.96
CA ASP A 44 -19.24 -4.85 0.30
C ASP A 44 -18.56 -3.51 -0.01
N VAL A 45 -17.28 -3.56 -0.36
CA VAL A 45 -16.65 -2.42 -1.02
C VAL A 45 -17.17 -2.38 -2.45
N ASN A 46 -18.40 -1.92 -2.63
CA ASN A 46 -19.00 -1.61 -3.92
C ASN A 46 -18.30 -0.37 -4.53
N PHE A 47 -17.01 -0.55 -4.83
CA PHE A 47 -16.28 0.41 -5.61
C PHE A 47 -16.70 0.22 -7.07
N ARG A 48 -17.51 1.14 -7.58
CA ARG A 48 -17.80 1.26 -9.01
C ARG A 48 -17.06 2.46 -9.55
N SER A 49 -16.41 2.30 -10.71
CA SER A 49 -15.83 3.42 -11.44
C SER A 49 -16.93 4.25 -12.10
N ASP A 50 -16.55 5.40 -12.65
CA ASP A 50 -17.40 6.22 -13.50
C ASP A 50 -17.96 5.44 -14.71
N SER A 51 -17.31 4.33 -15.10
CA SER A 51 -17.80 3.38 -16.12
C SER A 51 -18.85 2.40 -15.59
N GLY A 52 -19.24 2.47 -14.32
CA GLY A 52 -20.20 1.57 -13.68
C GLY A 52 -19.66 0.17 -13.34
N ARG A 53 -18.38 -0.11 -13.64
CA ARG A 53 -17.74 -1.40 -13.34
C ARG A 53 -17.17 -1.41 -11.93
N GLY A 54 -17.26 -2.56 -11.23
CA GLY A 54 -16.61 -2.77 -9.97
C GLY A 54 -15.09 -2.74 -10.11
N PHE A 55 -14.36 -2.37 -9.03
CA PHE A 55 -12.90 -2.24 -9.01
C PHE A 55 -12.18 -3.51 -9.52
N GLY A 56 -12.61 -4.70 -9.08
CA GLY A 56 -12.04 -5.97 -9.54
C GLY A 56 -12.18 -6.17 -11.05
N SER A 57 -13.32 -5.81 -11.62
CA SER A 57 -13.55 -5.90 -13.07
C SER A 57 -12.67 -4.93 -13.85
N GLN A 58 -12.43 -3.71 -13.33
CA GLN A 58 -11.50 -2.76 -13.93
C GLN A 58 -10.07 -3.31 -13.99
N VAL A 59 -9.59 -3.86 -12.87
CA VAL A 59 -8.23 -4.39 -12.78
C VAL A 59 -8.02 -5.56 -13.75
N ILE A 60 -9.04 -6.43 -13.94
CA ILE A 60 -8.95 -7.59 -14.82
C ILE A 60 -9.08 -7.21 -16.30
N HIS A 61 -10.02 -6.35 -16.65
CA HIS A 61 -10.42 -6.13 -18.04
C HIS A 61 -9.87 -4.85 -18.69
N HIS A 62 -9.37 -3.89 -17.91
CA HIS A 62 -8.87 -2.65 -18.47
C HIS A 62 -7.65 -2.89 -19.37
N GLY A 63 -7.70 -2.35 -20.59
CA GLY A 63 -6.64 -2.50 -21.61
C GLY A 63 -6.67 -3.84 -22.37
N GLU A 64 -7.56 -4.78 -22.01
CA GLU A 64 -7.80 -6.01 -22.77
C GLU A 64 -8.89 -5.79 -23.82
N GLN A 65 -8.67 -4.87 -24.75
CA GLN A 65 -9.58 -4.72 -25.88
C GLN A 65 -9.34 -5.84 -26.89
N LYS A 66 -10.36 -6.70 -27.04
CA LYS A 66 -10.53 -7.71 -28.11
C LYS A 66 -9.59 -8.90 -28.05
N GLY A 67 -10.00 -9.93 -27.31
CA GLY A 67 -9.43 -11.27 -27.34
C GLY A 67 -8.16 -11.39 -26.52
N TYR A 68 -7.88 -12.59 -26.07
CA TYR A 68 -6.67 -12.96 -25.35
C TYR A 68 -5.41 -12.76 -26.21
N GLN A 69 -5.04 -11.53 -26.43
CA GLN A 69 -3.68 -11.25 -26.85
C GLN A 69 -2.85 -11.09 -25.57
N VAL A 70 -2.10 -12.12 -25.23
CA VAL A 70 -0.89 -11.96 -24.44
C VAL A 70 -0.09 -10.92 -25.21
N THR A 71 -0.15 -9.67 -24.78
CA THR A 71 0.65 -8.60 -25.39
C THR A 71 2.09 -9.03 -25.17
N PRO A 72 2.86 -9.39 -26.21
CA PRO A 72 4.24 -9.76 -26.03
C PRO A 72 4.97 -8.61 -25.37
N ILE A 73 5.94 -8.94 -24.51
CA ILE A 73 6.78 -7.92 -23.87
C ILE A 73 7.51 -7.19 -24.99
N SER A 74 7.05 -5.97 -25.27
CA SER A 74 7.69 -5.15 -26.30
C SER A 74 8.87 -4.41 -25.70
N GLN A 75 10.04 -4.69 -26.21
CA GLN A 75 11.25 -3.95 -25.86
C GLN A 75 11.48 -2.75 -26.81
N ASP A 76 10.51 -2.42 -27.65
CA ASP A 76 10.58 -1.37 -28.66
C ASP A 76 12.00 -1.03 -29.12
N LYS A 77 12.46 -1.80 -30.09
CA LYS A 77 13.51 -1.28 -30.97
C LYS A 77 12.83 -0.27 -31.89
N ALA A 78 13.18 0.98 -31.70
CA ALA A 78 12.58 2.07 -32.43
C ALA A 78 12.54 1.83 -33.94
N ALA A 79 11.41 2.20 -34.52
CA ALA A 79 11.30 2.55 -35.93
C ALA A 79 12.31 3.63 -36.35
N PRO A 80 12.55 3.85 -37.63
CA PRO A 80 13.52 4.85 -38.12
C PRO A 80 13.33 6.20 -37.44
N GLY A 81 14.34 6.71 -36.74
CA GLY A 81 14.27 7.92 -35.92
C GLY A 81 14.12 7.62 -34.46
N TYR A 82 15.00 6.78 -33.90
CA TYR A 82 15.05 6.43 -32.46
C TYR A 82 14.75 7.63 -31.57
N GLN A 83 13.51 7.69 -31.10
CA GLN A 83 13.15 8.48 -29.94
C GLN A 83 12.98 7.51 -28.78
N ARG A 84 13.56 7.81 -27.62
CA ARG A 84 13.27 7.03 -26.42
C ARG A 84 11.75 6.98 -26.25
N PRO A 85 11.11 5.81 -26.34
CA PRO A 85 9.67 5.75 -26.19
C PRO A 85 9.33 6.22 -24.78
N SER A 86 8.42 7.20 -24.67
CA SER A 86 7.82 7.51 -23.39
C SER A 86 7.09 6.27 -22.85
N ASN A 87 6.92 6.19 -21.53
CA ASN A 87 6.19 5.08 -20.90
C ASN A 87 4.84 4.80 -21.60
N LEU A 88 4.10 5.85 -21.98
CA LEU A 88 2.79 5.71 -22.64
C LEU A 88 2.87 5.21 -24.09
N LYS A 89 4.03 5.27 -24.73
CA LYS A 89 4.23 4.75 -26.09
C LYS A 89 4.66 3.29 -26.12
N ASN A 90 5.15 2.75 -24.99
CA ASN A 90 5.50 1.34 -24.90
C ASN A 90 4.24 0.49 -24.73
N PRO A 91 3.94 -0.48 -25.62
CA PRO A 91 2.70 -1.25 -25.61
C PRO A 91 2.55 -2.18 -24.40
N THR A 92 3.64 -2.51 -23.68
CA THR A 92 3.57 -3.27 -22.42
C THR A 92 3.37 -2.39 -21.20
N VAL A 93 3.95 -1.17 -21.21
CA VAL A 93 3.88 -0.25 -20.07
C VAL A 93 2.58 0.55 -20.07
N ALA A 94 2.12 1.00 -21.24
CA ALA A 94 0.92 1.84 -21.36
C ALA A 94 -0.34 1.25 -20.71
N PRO A 95 -0.67 -0.06 -20.88
CA PRO A 95 -1.84 -0.64 -20.23
C PRO A 95 -1.76 -0.62 -18.71
N LEU A 96 -0.57 -0.78 -18.12
CA LEU A 96 -0.37 -0.66 -16.67
C LEU A 96 -0.69 0.77 -16.20
N LEU A 97 -0.14 1.78 -16.87
CA LEU A 97 -0.36 3.18 -16.51
C LEU A 97 -1.83 3.57 -16.66
N GLN A 98 -2.50 3.09 -17.71
CA GLN A 98 -3.94 3.29 -17.91
C GLN A 98 -4.76 2.69 -16.75
N LYS A 99 -4.42 1.47 -16.31
CA LYS A 99 -5.07 0.85 -15.13
C LYS A 99 -4.88 1.70 -13.87
N ILE A 100 -3.69 2.22 -13.62
CA ILE A 100 -3.43 3.10 -12.48
C ILE A 100 -4.27 4.37 -12.58
N MET A 101 -4.29 5.03 -13.74
CA MET A 101 -5.11 6.24 -13.95
C MET A 101 -6.59 5.98 -13.67
N GLU A 102 -7.14 4.89 -14.18
CA GLU A 102 -8.54 4.53 -13.95
C GLU A 102 -8.82 4.23 -12.47
N MET A 103 -7.94 3.49 -11.81
CA MET A 103 -8.10 3.15 -10.40
C MET A 103 -8.02 4.36 -9.48
N GLU A 104 -7.10 5.29 -9.72
CA GLU A 104 -6.98 6.54 -8.95
C GLU A 104 -8.01 7.61 -9.39
N GLY A 105 -8.54 7.50 -10.61
CA GLY A 105 -9.36 8.54 -11.26
C GLY A 105 -8.51 9.72 -11.74
N SER A 106 -7.22 9.51 -12.01
CA SER A 106 -6.25 10.55 -12.37
C SER A 106 -6.20 10.81 -13.87
N GLU A 107 -5.64 11.96 -14.27
CA GLU A 107 -5.61 12.45 -15.64
C GLU A 107 -4.43 11.90 -16.45
N ALA A 108 -3.31 11.62 -15.77
CA ALA A 108 -2.09 11.14 -16.39
C ALA A 108 -1.29 10.28 -15.40
N ALA A 109 -0.38 9.46 -15.93
CA ALA A 109 0.56 8.67 -15.11
C ALA A 109 1.88 8.47 -15.84
N VAL A 110 2.96 8.34 -15.07
CA VAL A 110 4.29 8.00 -15.57
C VAL A 110 4.98 7.04 -14.63
N GLY A 111 5.69 6.03 -15.18
CA GLY A 111 6.35 4.98 -14.43
C GLY A 111 7.86 5.13 -14.37
N GLY A 112 8.46 4.58 -13.32
CA GLY A 112 9.91 4.53 -13.12
C GLY A 112 10.36 3.16 -12.59
N PRO A 113 11.68 2.89 -12.55
CA PRO A 113 12.25 1.60 -12.21
C PRO A 113 12.07 1.19 -10.74
N CYS A 114 11.75 2.14 -9.86
CA CYS A 114 11.40 1.87 -8.46
C CYS A 114 10.64 3.06 -7.85
N GLY A 115 10.06 2.86 -6.66
CA GLY A 115 9.35 3.92 -5.92
C GLY A 115 10.21 5.16 -5.68
N MET A 116 11.45 4.98 -5.20
CA MET A 116 12.35 6.12 -4.96
C MET A 116 12.70 6.88 -6.23
N SER A 117 12.88 6.18 -7.36
CA SER A 117 13.12 6.84 -8.64
C SER A 117 11.96 7.76 -9.04
N ILE A 118 10.72 7.33 -8.85
CA ILE A 118 9.55 8.17 -9.14
C ILE A 118 9.44 9.32 -8.13
N ILE A 119 9.73 9.11 -6.86
CA ILE A 119 9.72 10.18 -5.86
C ILE A 119 10.77 11.24 -6.21
N SER A 120 12.02 10.83 -6.43
CA SER A 120 13.09 11.78 -6.77
C SER A 120 12.82 12.51 -8.09
N GLN A 121 12.37 11.81 -9.12
CA GLN A 121 12.03 12.44 -10.41
C GLN A 121 10.88 13.44 -10.28
N THR A 122 9.86 13.13 -9.46
CA THR A 122 8.75 14.04 -9.19
C THR A 122 9.26 15.37 -8.64
N TYR A 123 10.08 15.32 -7.60
CA TYR A 123 10.55 16.54 -6.95
C TYR A 123 11.62 17.28 -7.78
N LEU A 124 12.55 16.56 -8.39
CA LEU A 124 13.58 17.18 -9.25
C LEU A 124 13.00 17.81 -10.53
N ALA A 125 11.90 17.27 -11.06
CA ALA A 125 11.21 17.86 -12.21
C ALA A 125 10.41 19.11 -11.85
N LEU A 126 9.83 19.15 -10.66
CA LEU A 126 8.83 20.16 -10.28
C LEU A 126 9.36 21.25 -9.36
N LEU A 127 10.46 21.00 -8.62
CA LEU A 127 11.05 21.97 -7.70
C LEU A 127 12.16 22.79 -8.35
N LYS A 128 12.35 23.99 -7.83
CA LYS A 128 13.44 24.91 -8.16
C LYS A 128 14.10 25.39 -6.86
N PRO A 129 15.36 25.87 -6.92
CA PRO A 129 15.98 26.55 -5.79
C PRO A 129 15.08 27.67 -5.24
N GLY A 130 14.91 27.70 -3.94
CA GLY A 130 13.99 28.62 -3.23
C GLY A 130 12.58 28.09 -3.00
N ASP A 131 12.18 27.01 -3.67
CA ASP A 131 10.90 26.33 -3.36
C ASP A 131 10.93 25.69 -1.96
N ARG A 132 9.75 25.57 -1.33
CA ARG A 132 9.58 24.91 -0.04
C ARG A 132 8.66 23.71 -0.14
N VAL A 133 9.01 22.63 0.58
CA VAL A 133 8.20 21.42 0.77
C VAL A 133 7.89 21.27 2.25
N VAL A 134 6.63 21.02 2.60
CA VAL A 134 6.21 20.57 3.92
C VAL A 134 5.99 19.06 3.85
N ALA A 135 6.65 18.30 4.71
CA ALA A 135 6.51 16.85 4.75
C ALA A 135 6.06 16.39 6.13
N HIS A 136 5.32 15.28 6.20
CA HIS A 136 5.08 14.66 7.49
C HIS A 136 6.40 14.29 8.16
N ARG A 137 6.49 14.45 9.49
CA ARG A 137 7.70 14.14 10.28
C ARG A 137 8.21 12.71 10.15
N CYS A 138 7.37 11.82 9.66
CA CYS A 138 7.69 10.42 9.42
C CYS A 138 7.16 9.99 8.05
N ASN A 139 8.04 9.46 7.21
CA ASN A 139 7.75 8.83 5.94
C ASN A 139 8.73 7.66 5.76
N TYR A 140 8.67 6.98 4.64
CA TYR A 140 9.65 5.96 4.28
C TYR A 140 11.10 6.46 4.45
N ASP A 141 11.99 5.64 5.02
CA ASP A 141 13.33 6.05 5.45
C ASP A 141 14.14 6.77 4.36
N TRP A 142 14.10 6.26 3.12
CA TRP A 142 14.83 6.88 2.00
C TRP A 142 14.19 8.19 1.50
N VAL A 143 12.88 8.37 1.69
CA VAL A 143 12.20 9.65 1.45
C VAL A 143 12.67 10.67 2.48
N MET A 144 12.77 10.27 3.75
CA MET A 144 13.29 11.13 4.81
C MET A 144 14.72 11.59 4.52
N THR A 145 15.59 10.65 4.10
CA THR A 145 16.97 10.97 3.70
C THR A 145 17.00 11.90 2.49
N PHE A 146 16.22 11.62 1.46
CA PHE A 146 16.15 12.47 0.26
C PHE A 146 15.69 13.90 0.59
N PHE A 147 14.69 14.03 1.46
CA PHE A 147 14.15 15.33 1.87
C PHE A 147 15.07 16.09 2.82
N ARG A 148 15.71 15.41 3.76
CA ARG A 148 16.55 16.04 4.79
C ARG A 148 17.94 16.39 4.26
N ASP A 149 18.52 15.49 3.47
CA ASP A 149 19.94 15.54 3.14
C ASP A 149 20.17 15.98 1.68
N TYR A 150 19.30 15.62 0.72
CA TYR A 150 19.53 15.84 -0.69
C TYR A 150 18.84 17.10 -1.26
N LEU A 151 17.56 17.32 -0.97
CA LEU A 151 16.83 18.47 -1.48
C LEU A 151 17.41 19.83 -1.01
N PRO A 152 17.91 19.99 0.24
CA PRO A 152 18.55 21.22 0.66
C PRO A 152 19.78 21.58 -0.15
N ASP A 153 20.60 20.60 -0.59
CA ASP A 153 21.75 20.82 -1.47
C ASP A 153 21.34 21.39 -2.84
N TRP A 154 20.08 21.20 -3.25
CA TRP A 154 19.48 21.77 -4.44
C TRP A 154 18.79 23.12 -4.19
N GLY A 155 18.98 23.69 -3.01
CA GLY A 155 18.39 24.96 -2.61
C GLY A 155 16.90 24.89 -2.32
N VAL A 156 16.35 23.71 -2.02
CA VAL A 156 14.95 23.50 -1.64
C VAL A 156 14.84 23.44 -0.12
N GLU A 157 13.95 24.23 0.45
CA GLU A 157 13.65 24.18 1.88
C GLU A 157 12.70 23.03 2.18
N VAL A 158 13.03 22.21 3.17
CA VAL A 158 12.12 21.15 3.65
C VAL A 158 11.81 21.34 5.12
N GLU A 159 10.51 21.40 5.45
CA GLU A 159 10.04 21.42 6.82
C GLU A 159 9.30 20.13 7.15
N PHE A 160 9.71 19.49 8.25
CA PHE A 160 9.04 18.30 8.78
C PHE A 160 8.04 18.70 9.87
N VAL A 161 6.76 18.38 9.63
CA VAL A 161 5.63 18.75 10.50
C VAL A 161 4.91 17.49 10.97
N ASN A 162 4.44 17.48 12.23
CA ASN A 162 3.58 16.39 12.69
C ASN A 162 2.14 16.58 12.15
N LEU A 163 1.83 15.92 11.04
CA LEU A 163 0.54 15.99 10.36
C LEU A 163 -0.54 15.08 10.96
N CYS A 164 -0.27 14.40 12.08
CA CYS A 164 -1.33 13.71 12.85
C CYS A 164 -2.37 14.70 13.39
N ASP A 165 -1.96 15.94 13.60
CA ASP A 165 -2.85 17.07 13.86
C ASP A 165 -2.83 17.98 12.62
N PRO A 166 -3.95 18.07 11.88
CA PRO A 166 -4.04 18.92 10.69
C PRO A 166 -3.82 20.41 10.96
N GLU A 167 -4.05 20.90 12.17
CA GLU A 167 -3.80 22.29 12.54
C GLU A 167 -2.32 22.65 12.41
N ASN A 168 -1.41 21.74 12.67
CA ASN A 168 0.03 21.97 12.47
C ASN A 168 0.35 22.29 11.00
N LEU A 169 -0.35 21.68 10.04
CA LEU A 169 -0.19 22.03 8.62
C LEU A 169 -0.70 23.45 8.35
N ALA A 170 -1.86 23.79 8.88
CA ALA A 170 -2.44 25.13 8.73
C ALA A 170 -1.50 26.21 9.26
N LEU A 171 -0.93 26.01 10.45
CA LEU A 171 0.04 26.92 11.05
C LEU A 171 1.32 27.03 10.22
N SER A 172 1.88 25.91 9.75
CA SER A 172 3.08 25.90 8.91
C SER A 172 2.87 26.65 7.59
N LEU A 173 1.75 26.41 6.89
CA LEU A 173 1.45 27.07 5.62
C LEU A 173 1.09 28.56 5.77
N LYS A 174 0.48 28.93 6.90
CA LYS A 174 0.20 30.33 7.25
C LYS A 174 1.49 31.11 7.54
N ALA A 175 2.46 30.49 8.21
CA ALA A 175 3.75 31.12 8.51
C ALA A 175 4.58 31.36 7.25
N LYS A 176 4.61 30.39 6.31
CA LYS A 176 5.35 30.50 5.06
C LYS A 176 4.69 29.62 3.99
N PRO A 177 4.40 30.13 2.78
CA PRO A 177 3.88 29.33 1.68
C PRO A 177 4.80 28.17 1.31
N ALA A 178 4.22 27.05 0.89
CA ALA A 178 4.96 25.92 0.38
C ALA A 178 4.45 25.53 -1.01
N LYS A 179 5.33 24.95 -1.84
CA LYS A 179 4.94 24.48 -3.16
C LYS A 179 4.24 23.14 -3.07
N PHE A 180 4.74 22.26 -2.21
CA PHE A 180 4.16 20.93 -1.99
C PHE A 180 4.01 20.60 -0.52
N VAL A 181 2.95 19.81 -0.23
CA VAL A 181 2.84 19.01 0.99
C VAL A 181 3.00 17.55 0.60
N HIS A 182 3.82 16.79 1.35
CA HIS A 182 4.06 15.36 1.14
C HIS A 182 3.75 14.55 2.38
N PHE A 183 2.98 13.45 2.23
CA PHE A 183 2.71 12.51 3.32
C PHE A 183 2.23 11.14 2.81
N GLU A 184 2.28 10.16 3.71
CA GLU A 184 1.66 8.85 3.56
C GLU A 184 0.37 8.82 4.36
N PRO A 185 -0.80 8.41 3.82
CA PRO A 185 -2.07 8.38 4.55
C PRO A 185 -2.06 7.40 5.73
N TYR A 186 -1.33 6.31 5.57
CA TYR A 186 -1.01 5.32 6.58
C TYR A 186 0.51 5.21 6.67
N VAL A 187 1.06 5.78 7.71
CA VAL A 187 2.45 6.21 7.79
C VAL A 187 3.42 5.04 8.04
N ASN A 188 4.44 4.93 7.21
CA ASN A 188 5.53 3.98 7.39
C ASN A 188 6.68 4.60 8.21
N PRO A 189 7.15 4.00 9.30
CA PRO A 189 6.73 2.70 9.87
C PRO A 189 5.80 2.81 11.06
N THR A 190 5.29 3.99 11.42
CA THR A 190 4.61 4.26 12.69
C THR A 190 3.16 3.78 12.75
N MET A 191 2.55 3.41 11.62
CA MET A 191 1.12 3.07 11.45
C MET A 191 0.18 4.20 11.86
N GLU A 192 0.65 5.45 11.94
CA GLU A 192 -0.21 6.60 12.15
C GLU A 192 -1.19 6.73 10.96
N VAL A 193 -2.46 6.94 11.27
CA VAL A 193 -3.51 7.18 10.26
C VAL A 193 -3.76 8.68 10.22
N LEU A 194 -3.45 9.31 9.08
CA LEU A 194 -3.63 10.76 8.93
C LEU A 194 -5.04 11.11 8.47
N GLU A 195 -5.57 12.25 8.94
CA GLU A 195 -6.82 12.81 8.42
C GLU A 195 -6.61 13.40 7.01
N THR A 196 -6.34 12.55 6.04
CA THR A 196 -5.88 12.89 4.70
C THR A 196 -6.78 13.89 3.99
N THR A 197 -8.10 13.75 4.10
CA THR A 197 -9.06 14.68 3.47
C THR A 197 -8.95 16.09 4.05
N ALA A 198 -8.76 16.19 5.37
CA ALA A 198 -8.55 17.50 6.04
C ALA A 198 -7.21 18.12 5.62
N LEU A 199 -6.14 17.34 5.57
CA LEU A 199 -4.82 17.81 5.11
C LEU A 199 -4.86 18.30 3.66
N ILE A 200 -5.51 17.56 2.76
CA ILE A 200 -5.69 17.98 1.37
C ILE A 200 -6.45 19.30 1.31
N LYS A 201 -7.55 19.44 2.05
CA LYS A 201 -8.36 20.65 2.07
C LYS A 201 -7.53 21.87 2.53
N ILE A 202 -6.83 21.76 3.65
CA ILE A 202 -5.97 22.83 4.20
C ILE A 202 -4.90 23.24 3.18
N ALA A 203 -4.23 22.29 2.57
CA ALA A 203 -3.20 22.58 1.56
C ALA A 203 -3.77 23.29 0.34
N LYS A 204 -4.93 22.86 -0.17
CA LYS A 204 -5.60 23.47 -1.33
C LYS A 204 -6.08 24.90 -1.01
N GLU A 205 -6.62 25.15 0.16
CA GLU A 205 -7.02 26.50 0.62
C GLU A 205 -5.82 27.44 0.73
N ALA A 206 -4.63 26.90 1.05
CA ALA A 206 -3.37 27.65 1.07
C ALA A 206 -2.68 27.78 -0.32
N GLY A 207 -3.29 27.26 -1.40
CA GLY A 207 -2.70 27.25 -2.74
C GLY A 207 -1.51 26.30 -2.90
N THR A 208 -1.35 25.34 -2.01
CA THR A 208 -0.24 24.37 -1.99
C THR A 208 -0.67 23.07 -2.67
N SER A 209 0.17 22.53 -3.55
CA SER A 209 -0.08 21.23 -4.19
C SER A 209 0.20 20.08 -3.23
N VAL A 210 -0.57 18.99 -3.38
CA VAL A 210 -0.49 17.82 -2.49
C VAL A 210 0.03 16.60 -3.22
N VAL A 211 1.08 16.00 -2.68
CA VAL A 211 1.66 14.72 -3.11
C VAL A 211 1.42 13.68 -2.04
N VAL A 212 0.73 12.61 -2.39
CA VAL A 212 0.41 11.52 -1.45
C VAL A 212 1.10 10.23 -1.89
N ASP A 213 1.94 9.66 -1.04
CA ASP A 213 2.44 8.30 -1.26
C ASP A 213 1.43 7.29 -0.70
N ASN A 214 0.67 6.69 -1.60
CA ASN A 214 -0.42 5.76 -1.27
C ASN A 214 -0.01 4.28 -1.41
N THR A 215 1.28 4.00 -1.29
CA THR A 215 1.85 2.65 -1.50
C THR A 215 1.21 1.59 -0.61
N TRP A 216 0.92 1.90 0.66
CA TRP A 216 0.39 0.92 1.61
C TRP A 216 -1.09 0.62 1.44
N LEU A 217 -1.89 1.62 1.13
CA LEU A 217 -3.33 1.45 0.99
C LEU A 217 -3.74 1.01 -0.42
N THR A 218 -2.94 1.34 -1.42
CA THR A 218 -3.26 1.13 -2.84
C THR A 218 -4.54 1.86 -3.25
N PRO A 219 -4.85 2.01 -4.54
CA PRO A 219 -6.13 2.58 -4.97
C PRO A 219 -7.34 1.74 -4.54
N TYR A 220 -7.12 0.50 -4.10
CA TYR A 220 -8.19 -0.37 -3.62
C TYR A 220 -8.79 0.10 -2.30
N LEU A 221 -7.94 0.50 -1.33
CA LEU A 221 -8.40 0.93 -0.01
C LEU A 221 -8.57 2.44 0.10
N PHE A 222 -7.83 3.22 -0.70
CA PHE A 222 -7.90 4.67 -0.68
C PHE A 222 -7.51 5.28 -2.03
N GLN A 223 -8.17 6.36 -2.43
CA GLN A 223 -7.94 7.06 -3.70
C GLN A 223 -7.73 8.55 -3.44
N PRO A 224 -6.48 8.95 -3.13
CA PRO A 224 -6.14 10.33 -2.78
C PRO A 224 -6.49 11.35 -3.88
N PHE A 225 -6.34 10.98 -5.16
CA PHE A 225 -6.66 11.90 -6.26
C PHE A 225 -8.13 12.28 -6.25
N ARG A 226 -9.04 11.34 -5.99
CA ARG A 226 -10.48 11.62 -5.85
C ARG A 226 -10.81 12.47 -4.63
N GLN A 227 -9.90 12.59 -3.65
CA GLN A 227 -10.02 13.47 -2.50
C GLN A 227 -9.40 14.85 -2.76
N GLY A 228 -8.82 15.10 -3.94
CA GLY A 228 -8.26 16.38 -4.34
C GLY A 228 -6.73 16.48 -4.26
N ALA A 229 -6.01 15.38 -4.02
CA ALA A 229 -4.55 15.36 -4.17
C ALA A 229 -4.15 15.69 -5.62
N ASP A 230 -3.01 16.36 -5.80
CA ASP A 230 -2.51 16.73 -7.14
C ASP A 230 -1.72 15.60 -7.77
N LEU A 231 -0.93 14.89 -6.97
CA LEU A 231 -0.14 13.73 -7.37
C LEU A 231 -0.28 12.60 -6.36
N VAL A 232 -0.36 11.38 -6.86
CA VAL A 232 -0.37 10.15 -6.07
C VAL A 232 0.79 9.27 -6.51
N ILE A 233 1.58 8.82 -5.56
CA ILE A 233 2.74 7.96 -5.77
C ILE A 233 2.44 6.56 -5.27
N HIS A 234 2.91 5.55 -6.00
CA HIS A 234 2.93 4.16 -5.55
C HIS A 234 4.25 3.50 -5.88
N SER A 235 4.81 2.78 -4.92
CA SER A 235 5.80 1.75 -5.23
C SER A 235 5.08 0.51 -5.78
N LEU A 236 5.23 0.26 -7.07
CA LEU A 236 4.69 -0.92 -7.76
C LEU A 236 5.30 -2.23 -7.22
N THR A 237 6.49 -2.13 -6.61
CA THR A 237 7.22 -3.22 -5.95
C THR A 237 6.42 -3.88 -4.82
N LYS A 238 5.46 -3.15 -4.22
CA LYS A 238 4.73 -3.54 -3.01
C LYS A 238 3.39 -4.20 -3.39
N TYR A 239 2.31 -3.88 -2.71
CA TYR A 239 0.99 -4.50 -2.90
C TYR A 239 0.48 -4.51 -4.34
N LEU A 240 0.81 -3.50 -5.16
CA LEU A 240 0.35 -3.48 -6.56
C LEU A 240 0.94 -4.64 -7.36
N GLY A 241 2.24 -4.88 -7.30
CA GLY A 241 2.87 -6.09 -7.84
C GLY A 241 2.51 -7.33 -7.01
N GLY A 242 2.66 -7.24 -5.71
CA GLY A 242 2.13 -8.16 -4.69
C GLY A 242 2.72 -9.56 -4.66
N HIS A 243 3.83 -9.82 -5.36
CA HIS A 243 4.46 -11.15 -5.47
C HIS A 243 5.96 -11.14 -5.15
N GLY A 244 6.55 -9.98 -4.80
CA GLY A 244 7.97 -9.86 -4.49
C GLY A 244 8.91 -10.12 -5.68
N ASN A 245 8.42 -10.10 -6.91
CA ASN A 245 9.13 -10.53 -8.12
C ASN A 245 9.35 -9.42 -9.16
N ALA A 246 8.91 -8.19 -8.88
CA ALA A 246 9.07 -7.04 -9.76
C ALA A 246 9.41 -5.79 -8.96
N MET A 247 10.08 -4.85 -9.60
CA MET A 247 10.40 -3.55 -9.04
C MET A 247 9.89 -2.44 -9.95
N GLY A 248 9.24 -1.42 -9.36
CA GLY A 248 8.74 -0.28 -10.12
C GLY A 248 8.18 0.80 -9.21
N GLY A 249 7.93 1.95 -9.80
CA GLY A 249 7.22 3.06 -9.19
C GLY A 249 6.31 3.71 -10.21
N VAL A 250 5.28 4.41 -9.76
CA VAL A 250 4.39 5.21 -10.59
C VAL A 250 3.99 6.46 -9.84
N VAL A 251 3.92 7.58 -10.55
CA VAL A 251 3.21 8.77 -10.13
C VAL A 251 2.06 9.02 -11.09
N SER A 252 0.88 9.28 -10.54
CA SER A 252 -0.32 9.63 -11.30
C SER A 252 -0.96 10.89 -10.72
N GLY A 253 -1.69 11.63 -11.52
CA GLY A 253 -2.32 12.86 -11.05
C GLY A 253 -2.66 13.82 -12.17
N ARG A 254 -2.53 15.11 -11.87
CA ARG A 254 -2.78 16.19 -12.82
C ARG A 254 -1.85 16.11 -14.04
N LYS A 255 -2.45 16.24 -15.21
CA LYS A 255 -1.74 16.10 -16.50
C LYS A 255 -0.60 17.09 -16.68
N ASP A 256 -0.75 18.33 -16.22
CA ASP A 256 0.26 19.37 -16.33
C ASP A 256 1.51 19.06 -15.48
N LEU A 257 1.36 18.49 -14.30
CA LEU A 257 2.46 18.10 -13.43
C LEU A 257 3.12 16.80 -13.91
N VAL A 258 2.33 15.80 -14.25
CA VAL A 258 2.85 14.53 -14.76
C VAL A 258 3.59 14.71 -16.08
N GLY A 259 3.14 15.60 -16.95
CA GLY A 259 3.83 15.94 -18.21
C GLY A 259 5.22 16.51 -18.00
N GLN A 260 5.45 17.34 -16.98
CA GLN A 260 6.78 17.86 -16.63
C GLN A 260 7.71 16.73 -16.13
N ILE A 261 7.16 15.79 -15.34
CA ILE A 261 7.91 14.63 -14.88
C ILE A 261 8.30 13.73 -16.06
N GLU A 262 7.36 13.44 -16.97
CA GLU A 262 7.63 12.68 -18.19
C GLU A 262 8.70 13.34 -19.06
N GLN A 263 8.64 14.65 -19.21
CA GLN A 263 9.66 15.41 -19.95
C GLN A 263 11.05 15.27 -19.31
N SER A 264 11.13 15.34 -17.97
CA SER A 264 12.40 15.18 -17.26
C SER A 264 12.99 13.77 -17.44
N GLN A 265 12.15 12.74 -17.55
CA GLN A 265 12.60 11.38 -17.83
C GLN A 265 13.30 11.24 -19.20
N ASN A 266 12.95 12.07 -20.18
CA ASN A 266 13.62 12.06 -21.48
C ASN A 266 15.10 12.48 -21.36
N TRP A 267 15.42 13.29 -20.36
CA TRP A 267 16.78 13.77 -20.11
C TRP A 267 17.54 12.90 -19.12
N LEU A 268 16.88 12.56 -18.00
CA LEU A 268 17.49 11.86 -16.87
C LEU A 268 17.41 10.31 -17.01
N GLY A 269 16.52 9.82 -17.85
CA GLY A 269 16.23 8.39 -17.92
C GLY A 269 15.30 7.94 -16.79
N GLY A 270 15.44 6.67 -16.37
CA GLY A 270 14.67 6.12 -15.25
C GLY A 270 13.24 5.72 -15.64
N LEU A 271 13.06 5.20 -16.86
CA LEU A 271 11.78 4.68 -17.35
C LEU A 271 11.47 3.30 -16.72
N LEU A 272 10.19 3.02 -16.54
CA LEU A 272 9.71 1.69 -16.12
C LEU A 272 10.03 0.66 -17.22
N ARG A 273 10.62 -0.46 -16.80
CA ARG A 273 10.98 -1.53 -17.74
C ARG A 273 9.75 -2.36 -18.12
N PRO A 274 9.64 -2.79 -19.38
CA PRO A 274 8.50 -3.58 -19.87
C PRO A 274 8.28 -4.90 -19.10
N MET A 275 9.34 -5.61 -18.71
CA MET A 275 9.21 -6.83 -17.94
C MET A 275 8.61 -6.59 -16.55
N ASP A 276 9.09 -5.57 -15.85
CA ASP A 276 8.51 -5.20 -14.55
C ASP A 276 7.05 -4.77 -14.70
N ALA A 277 6.73 -3.96 -15.71
CA ALA A 277 5.35 -3.57 -16.02
C ALA A 277 4.44 -4.76 -16.30
N PHE A 278 4.93 -5.76 -17.05
CA PHE A 278 4.20 -7.00 -17.31
C PHE A 278 3.91 -7.76 -16.01
N LEU A 279 4.94 -8.02 -15.18
CA LEU A 279 4.79 -8.74 -13.92
C LEU A 279 3.84 -8.01 -12.95
N VAL A 280 3.97 -6.69 -12.82
CA VAL A 280 3.06 -5.87 -12.01
C VAL A 280 1.63 -5.96 -12.53
N THR A 281 1.43 -5.88 -13.86
CA THR A 281 0.10 -6.01 -14.47
C THR A 281 -0.54 -7.37 -14.14
N GLN A 282 0.24 -8.46 -14.17
CA GLN A 282 -0.26 -9.77 -13.74
C GLN A 282 -0.63 -9.77 -12.25
N GLY A 283 0.24 -9.22 -11.39
CA GLY A 283 -0.01 -9.12 -9.95
C GLY A 283 -1.26 -8.30 -9.61
N MET A 284 -1.51 -7.21 -10.33
CA MET A 284 -2.69 -6.36 -10.11
C MET A 284 -4.01 -7.09 -10.36
N LYS A 285 -4.05 -8.13 -11.21
CA LYS A 285 -5.27 -8.92 -11.45
C LYS A 285 -5.85 -9.53 -10.18
N THR A 286 -5.03 -9.80 -9.19
CA THR A 286 -5.44 -10.36 -7.89
C THR A 286 -5.44 -9.33 -6.76
N LEU A 287 -5.20 -8.05 -7.03
CA LEU A 287 -5.08 -7.01 -6.00
C LEU A 287 -6.28 -6.99 -5.04
N PRO A 288 -7.55 -6.98 -5.50
CA PRO A 288 -8.69 -6.93 -4.57
C PRO A 288 -8.77 -8.15 -3.65
N LEU A 289 -8.45 -9.34 -4.16
CA LEU A 289 -8.44 -10.58 -3.37
C LEU A 289 -7.34 -10.51 -2.30
N ARG A 290 -6.13 -10.11 -2.70
CA ARG A 290 -4.98 -10.01 -1.79
C ARG A 290 -5.20 -8.95 -0.72
N MET A 291 -5.67 -7.75 -1.08
CA MET A 291 -5.89 -6.68 -0.11
C MET A 291 -6.96 -7.05 0.94
N ARG A 292 -8.01 -7.76 0.55
CA ARG A 292 -9.00 -8.32 1.50
C ARG A 292 -8.36 -9.33 2.44
N GLN A 293 -7.58 -10.29 1.90
CA GLN A 293 -6.92 -11.29 2.72
C GLN A 293 -5.88 -10.66 3.65
N HIS A 294 -5.01 -9.76 3.17
CA HIS A 294 -4.06 -9.02 4.00
C HIS A 294 -4.77 -8.28 5.15
N SER A 295 -5.87 -7.58 4.86
CA SER A 295 -6.62 -6.83 5.87
C SER A 295 -7.26 -7.75 6.91
N ARG A 296 -7.87 -8.87 6.47
CA ARG A 296 -8.47 -9.87 7.36
C ARG A 296 -7.43 -10.52 8.28
N SER A 297 -6.33 -11.01 7.70
CA SER A 297 -5.28 -11.65 8.47
C SER A 297 -4.61 -10.67 9.45
N ALA A 298 -4.39 -9.41 9.02
CA ALA A 298 -3.83 -8.38 9.88
C ALA A 298 -4.75 -8.04 11.05
N GLN A 299 -6.06 -7.99 10.85
CA GLN A 299 -7.04 -7.77 11.92
C GLN A 299 -6.96 -8.89 12.97
N MET A 300 -7.01 -10.15 12.53
CA MET A 300 -6.96 -11.30 13.43
C MET A 300 -5.65 -11.36 14.23
N VAL A 301 -4.51 -11.13 13.56
CA VAL A 301 -3.19 -11.09 14.22
C VAL A 301 -3.09 -9.90 15.18
N ALA A 302 -3.61 -8.72 14.80
CA ALA A 302 -3.60 -7.54 15.66
C ALA A 302 -4.43 -7.76 16.94
N GLU A 303 -5.60 -8.37 16.85
CA GLU A 303 -6.46 -8.71 18.00
C GLU A 303 -5.79 -9.71 18.92
N PHE A 304 -5.18 -10.76 18.37
CA PHE A 304 -4.38 -11.71 19.15
C PHE A 304 -3.24 -11.01 19.89
N LEU A 305 -2.42 -10.25 19.18
CA LEU A 305 -1.26 -9.54 19.77
C LEU A 305 -1.69 -8.52 20.83
N ARG A 306 -2.81 -7.80 20.61
CA ARG A 306 -3.36 -6.84 21.56
C ARG A 306 -3.71 -7.47 22.92
N SER A 307 -4.14 -8.72 22.91
CA SER A 307 -4.47 -9.46 24.14
C SER A 307 -3.28 -10.15 24.79
N HIS A 308 -2.11 -10.21 24.11
CA HIS A 308 -0.97 -11.00 24.57
C HIS A 308 -0.17 -10.27 25.67
N SER A 309 0.18 -10.99 26.76
CA SER A 309 0.87 -10.43 27.93
C SER A 309 2.23 -9.77 27.66
N ALA A 310 2.97 -10.22 26.64
CA ALA A 310 4.27 -9.67 26.22
C ALA A 310 4.16 -8.35 25.44
N VAL A 311 2.97 -7.98 24.99
CA VAL A 311 2.71 -6.80 24.15
C VAL A 311 2.34 -5.60 25.02
N ALA A 312 2.98 -4.46 24.78
CA ALA A 312 2.63 -3.19 25.41
C ALA A 312 1.51 -2.48 24.60
N ARG A 313 1.63 -2.46 23.27
CA ARG A 313 0.67 -1.83 22.37
C ARG A 313 0.73 -2.45 20.98
N VAL A 314 -0.41 -2.51 20.31
CA VAL A 314 -0.50 -2.79 18.87
C VAL A 314 -0.94 -1.53 18.15
N ARG A 315 -0.26 -1.21 17.05
CA ARG A 315 -0.59 -0.11 16.16
C ARG A 315 -1.14 -0.71 14.86
N TYR A 316 -2.43 -0.63 14.68
CA TYR A 316 -3.11 -1.08 13.48
C TYR A 316 -4.37 -0.25 13.26
N GLY A 317 -4.54 0.34 12.09
CA GLY A 317 -5.67 1.21 11.78
C GLY A 317 -7.04 0.53 11.91
N GLY A 318 -7.11 -0.80 11.81
CA GLY A 318 -8.33 -1.57 12.05
C GLY A 318 -8.74 -1.68 13.52
N LEU A 319 -7.89 -1.27 14.47
CA LEU A 319 -8.23 -1.24 15.90
C LEU A 319 -8.82 0.12 16.27
N PRO A 320 -9.94 0.17 17.05
CA PRO A 320 -10.64 1.41 17.37
C PRO A 320 -9.77 2.48 17.99
N GLU A 321 -8.81 2.08 18.83
CA GLU A 321 -7.89 2.98 19.51
C GLU A 321 -6.81 3.60 18.60
N TRP A 322 -6.69 3.11 17.35
CA TRP A 322 -5.64 3.54 16.43
C TRP A 322 -6.15 4.23 15.15
N ASN A 323 -7.45 4.28 14.91
CA ASN A 323 -8.02 4.79 13.67
C ASN A 323 -8.55 6.23 13.71
N ALA A 324 -8.02 7.05 14.62
CA ALA A 324 -8.50 8.42 14.81
C ALA A 324 -8.50 9.27 13.53
N GLY A 325 -7.54 9.05 12.61
CA GLY A 325 -7.46 9.73 11.32
C GLY A 325 -8.38 9.18 10.22
N ALA A 326 -9.15 8.11 10.49
CA ALA A 326 -10.07 7.54 9.51
C ALA A 326 -11.49 8.15 9.54
N LYS A 327 -11.68 9.26 10.24
CA LYS A 327 -13.00 9.87 10.49
C LYS A 327 -13.76 10.29 9.25
N SER A 328 -13.07 10.60 8.16
CA SER A 328 -13.69 11.05 6.90
C SER A 328 -14.46 9.95 6.16
N GLY A 329 -14.33 8.67 6.55
CA GLY A 329 -14.91 7.54 5.83
C GLY A 329 -14.31 7.27 4.44
N ALA A 330 -13.27 8.01 4.04
CA ALA A 330 -12.62 7.86 2.74
C ALA A 330 -11.73 6.59 2.67
N LEU A 331 -11.21 6.14 3.82
CA LEU A 331 -10.44 4.90 3.93
C LEU A 331 -11.37 3.70 4.01
N LYS A 332 -11.15 2.71 3.14
CA LYS A 332 -11.96 1.49 3.06
C LYS A 332 -11.37 0.30 3.82
N GLY A 333 -10.24 0.50 4.50
CA GLY A 333 -9.51 -0.49 5.27
C GLY A 333 -8.05 -0.09 5.44
N PHE A 334 -7.27 -0.95 6.11
CA PHE A 334 -5.90 -0.62 6.54
C PHE A 334 -4.83 -1.58 6.02
N GLY A 335 -5.23 -2.57 5.18
CA GLY A 335 -4.27 -3.50 4.58
C GLY A 335 -3.56 -4.41 5.58
N GLY A 336 -2.36 -4.87 5.22
CA GLY A 336 -1.59 -5.86 5.97
C GLY A 336 -0.50 -5.31 6.89
N MET A 337 -0.42 -3.98 7.09
CA MET A 337 0.67 -3.40 7.88
C MET A 337 0.25 -3.14 9.31
N LEU A 338 0.99 -3.68 10.27
CA LEU A 338 0.81 -3.42 11.70
C LEU A 338 2.14 -3.24 12.43
N GLY A 339 2.11 -2.61 13.59
CA GLY A 339 3.25 -2.39 14.45
C GLY A 339 3.00 -2.90 15.86
N VAL A 340 4.04 -3.41 16.51
CA VAL A 340 3.97 -3.92 17.88
C VAL A 340 5.05 -3.30 18.74
N GLU A 341 4.62 -2.73 19.86
CA GLU A 341 5.49 -2.28 20.94
C GLU A 341 5.58 -3.41 21.99
N TRP A 342 6.78 -3.93 22.22
CA TRP A 342 7.00 -5.02 23.16
C TRP A 342 7.29 -4.51 24.56
N LYS A 343 6.90 -5.28 25.59
CA LYS A 343 7.23 -4.94 27.00
C LYS A 343 8.69 -5.19 27.33
N SER A 344 9.36 -6.15 26.65
CA SER A 344 10.75 -6.52 26.95
C SER A 344 11.65 -6.43 25.72
N ASP A 345 12.94 -6.14 25.97
CA ASP A 345 13.97 -6.17 24.94
C ASP A 345 14.24 -7.59 24.43
N ALA A 346 14.08 -8.60 25.29
CA ALA A 346 14.29 -9.99 24.90
C ALA A 346 13.36 -10.40 23.75
N VAL A 347 12.05 -10.10 23.88
CA VAL A 347 11.09 -10.37 22.83
C VAL A 347 11.36 -9.52 21.57
N HIS A 348 11.61 -8.21 21.75
CA HIS A 348 11.87 -7.32 20.61
C HIS A 348 13.07 -7.81 19.78
N ARG A 349 14.19 -8.13 20.40
CA ARG A 349 15.43 -8.52 19.71
C ARG A 349 15.40 -9.98 19.24
N GLY A 350 14.76 -10.86 20.02
CA GLY A 350 14.77 -12.30 19.77
C GLY A 350 13.72 -12.77 18.76
N LEU A 351 12.61 -12.07 18.62
CA LEU A 351 11.46 -12.51 17.81
C LEU A 351 11.87 -12.96 16.41
N GLY A 352 12.65 -12.15 15.70
CA GLY A 352 13.06 -12.43 14.33
C GLY A 352 13.92 -13.69 14.15
N ALA A 353 14.59 -14.16 15.20
CA ALA A 353 15.39 -15.39 15.18
C ALA A 353 14.54 -16.65 15.46
N HIS A 354 13.34 -16.47 16.01
CA HIS A 354 12.50 -17.60 16.46
C HIS A 354 11.24 -17.83 15.61
N VAL A 355 10.90 -16.90 14.72
CA VAL A 355 9.83 -17.14 13.74
C VAL A 355 10.23 -18.25 12.78
N LYS A 356 9.25 -19.06 12.35
CA LYS A 356 9.47 -20.22 11.49
C LYS A 356 8.78 -20.08 10.13
N LEU A 357 7.58 -19.55 10.13
CA LEU A 357 6.78 -19.30 8.92
C LEU A 357 7.08 -17.90 8.36
N MET A 358 7.17 -16.91 9.25
CA MET A 358 7.48 -15.54 8.90
C MET A 358 8.97 -15.34 8.61
N ILE A 359 9.32 -14.26 7.91
CA ILE A 359 10.71 -13.92 7.56
C ILE A 359 11.12 -12.63 8.28
N ASN A 360 12.28 -12.68 8.95
CA ASN A 360 12.91 -11.47 9.52
C ASN A 360 13.63 -10.70 8.42
N GLN A 361 12.92 -9.86 7.71
CA GLN A 361 13.43 -9.12 6.55
C GLN A 361 12.64 -7.83 6.30
N THR A 362 13.28 -6.87 5.64
CA THR A 362 12.63 -5.67 5.13
C THR A 362 11.67 -5.98 3.97
N SER A 363 11.03 -4.97 3.43
CA SER A 363 9.99 -4.99 2.40
C SER A 363 8.60 -5.25 2.97
N LEU A 364 7.59 -5.37 2.09
CA LEU A 364 6.19 -5.54 2.45
C LEU A 364 5.32 -5.83 1.21
N GLY A 365 4.09 -6.30 1.45
CA GLY A 365 3.05 -6.35 0.43
C GLY A 365 3.15 -7.54 -0.53
N ASP A 366 4.02 -8.51 -0.25
CA ASP A 366 4.10 -9.79 -0.94
C ASP A 366 3.39 -10.91 -0.15
N PRO A 367 3.31 -12.14 -0.67
CA PRO A 367 2.55 -13.21 -0.04
C PRO A 367 3.09 -13.66 1.32
N VAL A 368 4.37 -13.36 1.61
CA VAL A 368 5.06 -13.84 2.82
C VAL A 368 5.06 -12.79 3.91
N THR A 369 4.64 -13.17 5.10
CA THR A 369 4.69 -12.30 6.29
C THR A 369 6.13 -11.96 6.68
N ARG A 370 6.37 -10.66 6.90
CA ARG A 370 7.69 -10.14 7.27
C ARG A 370 7.63 -9.42 8.60
N VAL A 371 8.62 -9.66 9.44
CA VAL A 371 8.84 -8.94 10.69
C VAL A 371 10.14 -8.13 10.59
N LEU A 372 10.12 -6.90 11.06
CA LEU A 372 11.28 -6.00 11.02
C LEU A 372 11.37 -5.20 12.32
N GLN A 373 12.39 -5.48 13.12
CA GLN A 373 12.70 -4.69 14.31
C GLN A 373 13.13 -3.29 13.89
N ARG A 374 12.60 -2.27 14.59
CA ARG A 374 12.96 -0.87 14.36
C ARG A 374 13.72 -0.32 15.56
N VAL A 375 14.68 0.53 15.28
CA VAL A 375 15.36 1.34 16.29
C VAL A 375 14.43 2.50 16.69
N GLU A 376 14.53 2.92 17.95
CA GLU A 376 13.80 4.08 18.44
C GLU A 376 14.26 5.35 17.72
N GLU A 377 13.30 6.13 17.21
CA GLU A 377 13.50 7.44 16.58
C GLU A 377 12.38 8.38 17.05
N LYS A 378 12.60 9.05 18.18
CA LYS A 378 11.58 9.86 18.87
C LYS A 378 11.00 10.96 17.99
N ASP A 379 11.84 11.67 17.25
CA ASP A 379 11.43 12.79 16.39
C ASP A 379 10.49 12.32 15.27
N ARG A 380 10.63 11.06 14.85
CA ARG A 380 9.76 10.40 13.87
C ARG A 380 8.58 9.67 14.51
N GLY A 381 8.48 9.59 15.83
CA GLY A 381 7.43 8.87 16.54
C GLY A 381 7.57 7.35 16.52
N ILE A 382 8.77 6.84 16.20
CA ILE A 382 9.10 5.42 16.29
C ILE A 382 9.48 5.10 17.74
N PRO A 383 8.69 4.28 18.47
CA PRO A 383 8.97 4.02 19.88
C PRO A 383 10.08 3.00 20.08
N ALA A 384 10.59 2.93 21.29
CA ALA A 384 11.46 1.85 21.70
C ALA A 384 10.77 0.48 21.58
N ARG A 385 11.55 -0.57 21.34
CA ARG A 385 11.08 -1.96 21.24
C ARG A 385 9.94 -2.16 20.22
N PHE A 386 10.05 -1.50 19.08
CA PHE A 386 9.05 -1.51 18.04
C PHE A 386 9.39 -2.49 16.91
N THR A 387 8.42 -3.33 16.55
CA THR A 387 8.52 -4.23 15.40
C THR A 387 7.44 -3.88 14.39
N ARG A 388 7.84 -3.57 13.15
CA ARG A 388 6.94 -3.44 12.01
C ARG A 388 6.67 -4.82 11.43
N ILE A 389 5.42 -5.14 11.18
CA ILE A 389 4.98 -6.41 10.61
C ILE A 389 4.21 -6.13 9.32
N SER A 390 4.58 -6.83 8.25
CA SER A 390 3.82 -6.90 7.00
C SER A 390 3.18 -8.28 6.91
N ILE A 391 1.90 -8.36 7.14
CA ILE A 391 1.14 -9.62 7.06
C ILE A 391 1.01 -10.04 5.60
N GLY A 392 1.36 -11.29 5.32
CA GLY A 392 1.26 -11.93 4.01
C GLY A 392 -0.12 -12.54 3.74
N LEU A 393 -0.12 -13.63 3.00
CA LEU A 393 -1.33 -14.35 2.57
C LEU A 393 -1.45 -15.74 3.21
N GLU A 394 -0.57 -16.06 4.16
CA GLU A 394 -0.62 -17.28 4.95
C GLU A 394 -1.91 -17.32 5.79
N ASP A 395 -2.33 -18.51 6.21
CA ASP A 395 -3.45 -18.68 7.11
C ASP A 395 -3.18 -17.93 8.43
N PRO A 396 -4.08 -17.06 8.87
CA PRO A 396 -3.86 -16.23 10.06
C PRO A 396 -3.69 -17.03 11.34
N GLU A 397 -4.29 -18.22 11.44
CA GLU A 397 -4.14 -19.14 12.56
C GLU A 397 -2.70 -19.67 12.65
N ASP A 398 -2.05 -19.97 11.52
CA ASP A 398 -0.67 -20.40 11.46
C ASP A 398 0.28 -19.27 11.83
N LEU A 399 0.00 -18.04 11.39
CA LEU A 399 0.76 -16.85 11.82
C LEU A 399 0.65 -16.63 13.33
N ILE A 400 -0.54 -16.76 13.89
CA ILE A 400 -0.77 -16.66 15.34
C ILE A 400 0.00 -17.76 16.10
N ALA A 401 -0.01 -18.99 15.58
CA ALA A 401 0.76 -20.09 16.17
C ALA A 401 2.27 -19.81 16.12
N ASP A 402 2.78 -19.24 15.01
CA ASP A 402 4.18 -18.88 14.87
C ASP A 402 4.58 -17.75 15.83
N PHE A 403 3.73 -16.71 15.98
CA PHE A 403 3.94 -15.68 17.01
C PHE A 403 3.98 -16.25 18.43
N LYS A 404 3.04 -17.12 18.79
CA LYS A 404 2.99 -17.75 20.12
C LYS A 404 4.30 -18.47 20.45
N GLN A 405 4.74 -19.36 19.55
CA GLN A 405 5.97 -20.14 19.80
C GLN A 405 7.24 -19.26 19.79
N ALA A 406 7.29 -18.22 18.94
CA ALA A 406 8.43 -17.32 18.85
C ALA A 406 8.52 -16.44 20.11
N ILE A 407 7.42 -15.87 20.58
CA ILE A 407 7.38 -15.05 21.81
C ILE A 407 7.77 -15.91 23.03
N GLN A 408 7.25 -17.13 23.13
CA GLN A 408 7.57 -18.06 24.24
C GLN A 408 9.06 -18.37 24.32
N LYS A 409 9.74 -18.50 23.19
CA LYS A 409 11.19 -18.74 23.14
C LYS A 409 12.04 -17.52 23.49
N CYS A 410 11.47 -16.33 23.47
CA CYS A 410 12.13 -15.09 23.84
C CYS A 410 11.97 -14.74 25.33
N GLN A 411 11.07 -15.41 26.04
CA GLN A 411 10.82 -15.23 27.48
C GLN A 411 11.68 -16.15 28.34
#